data_561dbbd327a3b9401f2096fa314b6dd8
#
_entry.id   561dbbd327a3b9401f2096fa314b6dd8
#
_cell.length_a   1.000
_cell.length_b   1.000
_cell.length_c   1.000
_cell.angle_alpha   90.00
_cell.angle_beta   90.00
_cell.angle_gamma   90.00
#
_symmetry.space_group_name_H-M   'P 1'
#
loop_
_entity.id
_entity.type
_entity.pdbx_description
1 polymer ?
#
loop_
_entity_poly.entity_id
_entity_poly.type
_entity_poly.pdbx_seq_one_letter_code
_entity_poly.pdbx_strand_id
1 'polypeptide(L)'
;MKKAKMREVNFYAYETYCMVRLEERPEAGTLLAGCRDLALQVEQTLNMYDEDSELSVMCRDYRPGQPYEVSALLYDFLDISLNMARLSKGAFDPTVGALVKKWRIGSGEERIIDEKELTSLINRTGYHHIRLLPGKRAAMIDIEGVTVDPGAVGKGLAIVYIVHYLKHNQVEQACLDFGGNLYVMGNTYRIGVRQPEDPEKMMAVVPVKDRAVSTSSWYEHYFECNGRVYGHLIDPASGKPVESEFTSVTVICDKAVYADMLSTALYVLGEENGETVIRSLREEKGGCVDYLAERAGDGKVVSYSDALK
;
A
#
# COMPACT_ATOMS: atom_id res chain seq x y z
N MET A 1 -24.25 13.57 -22.81
CA MET A 1 -23.89 14.40 -21.63
C MET A 1 -22.58 15.14 -21.92
N LYS A 2 -22.50 16.48 -21.72
CA LYS A 2 -21.20 17.19 -21.80
C LYS A 2 -20.28 16.64 -20.71
N LYS A 3 -19.05 16.23 -21.07
CA LYS A 3 -18.03 15.89 -20.06
C LYS A 3 -17.84 17.11 -19.16
N ALA A 4 -17.95 16.92 -17.84
CA ALA A 4 -17.62 17.97 -16.89
C ALA A 4 -16.18 18.45 -17.14
N LYS A 5 -15.96 19.75 -17.10
CA LYS A 5 -14.62 20.30 -17.16
C LYS A 5 -13.92 19.94 -15.85
N MET A 6 -12.69 19.49 -15.92
CA MET A 6 -11.91 19.04 -14.76
C MET A 6 -10.73 19.98 -14.54
N ARG A 7 -10.33 20.15 -13.29
CA ARG A 7 -9.12 20.85 -12.87
C ARG A 7 -8.23 19.91 -12.09
N GLU A 8 -6.91 20.05 -12.20
CA GLU A 8 -5.97 19.14 -11.58
C GLU A 8 -4.79 19.85 -10.91
N VAL A 9 -4.17 19.15 -9.97
CA VAL A 9 -2.85 19.42 -9.42
C VAL A 9 -1.98 18.19 -9.56
N ASN A 10 -0.72 18.42 -9.96
CA ASN A 10 0.31 17.40 -10.03
C ASN A 10 1.43 17.81 -9.08
N PHE A 11 1.97 16.85 -8.34
CA PHE A 11 3.07 17.04 -7.39
C PHE A 11 3.88 15.76 -7.24
N TYR A 12 5.07 15.86 -6.65
CA TYR A 12 5.93 14.70 -6.37
C TYR A 12 5.87 14.37 -4.88
N ALA A 13 5.53 13.14 -4.56
CA ALA A 13 5.48 12.58 -3.21
C ALA A 13 5.57 11.05 -3.28
N TYR A 14 5.94 10.36 -2.20
CA TYR A 14 6.04 8.89 -2.17
C TYR A 14 6.95 8.31 -3.28
N GLU A 15 8.02 9.03 -3.63
CA GLU A 15 8.94 8.70 -4.72
C GLU A 15 8.26 8.57 -6.10
N THR A 16 7.09 9.16 -6.29
CA THR A 16 6.32 9.09 -7.54
C THR A 16 5.60 10.40 -7.86
N TYR A 17 5.10 10.49 -9.10
CA TYR A 17 4.20 11.57 -9.50
C TYR A 17 2.79 11.27 -9.02
N CYS A 18 2.23 12.23 -8.28
CA CYS A 18 0.87 12.20 -7.78
C CYS A 18 0.00 13.18 -8.54
N MET A 19 -1.23 12.80 -8.84
CA MET A 19 -2.23 13.62 -9.51
C MET A 19 -3.54 13.57 -8.73
N VAL A 20 -4.13 14.75 -8.50
CA VAL A 20 -5.51 14.88 -8.03
C VAL A 20 -6.26 15.73 -9.03
N ARG A 21 -7.38 15.22 -9.52
CA ARG A 21 -8.26 15.87 -10.48
C ARG A 21 -9.69 15.87 -9.93
N LEU A 22 -10.38 17.01 -9.98
CA LEU A 22 -11.79 17.13 -9.58
C LEU A 22 -12.57 17.99 -10.59
N GLU A 23 -13.91 17.96 -10.50
CA GLU A 23 -14.75 18.82 -11.33
C GLU A 23 -14.46 20.30 -11.14
N GLU A 24 -14.55 21.08 -12.24
CA GLU A 24 -14.34 22.52 -12.21
C GLU A 24 -15.44 23.20 -11.38
N ARG A 25 -15.01 23.94 -10.35
CA ARG A 25 -15.86 24.68 -9.42
C ARG A 25 -15.08 25.88 -8.85
N PRO A 26 -15.76 26.92 -8.30
CA PRO A 26 -15.07 28.10 -7.80
C PRO A 26 -13.91 27.82 -6.84
N GLU A 27 -14.07 26.85 -5.93
CA GLU A 27 -13.10 26.51 -4.90
C GLU A 27 -12.08 25.42 -5.35
N ALA A 28 -12.12 24.97 -6.61
CA ALA A 28 -11.29 23.85 -7.08
C ALA A 28 -9.79 24.05 -6.80
N GLY A 29 -9.28 25.27 -6.96
CA GLY A 29 -7.88 25.59 -6.67
C GLY A 29 -7.50 25.39 -5.20
N THR A 30 -8.35 25.87 -4.29
CA THR A 30 -8.15 25.71 -2.83
C THR A 30 -8.27 24.26 -2.42
N LEU A 31 -9.26 23.52 -2.96
CA LEU A 31 -9.45 22.11 -2.67
C LEU A 31 -8.26 21.25 -3.14
N LEU A 32 -7.75 21.53 -4.34
CA LEU A 32 -6.58 20.82 -4.89
C LEU A 32 -5.32 21.12 -4.07
N ALA A 33 -5.13 22.36 -3.60
CA ALA A 33 -4.03 22.68 -2.68
C ALA A 33 -4.17 21.90 -1.36
N GLY A 34 -5.36 21.85 -0.77
CA GLY A 34 -5.62 21.05 0.44
C GLY A 34 -5.38 19.55 0.24
N CYS A 35 -5.73 19.00 -0.92
CA CYS A 35 -5.41 17.60 -1.25
C CYS A 35 -3.91 17.33 -1.27
N ARG A 36 -3.13 18.21 -1.93
CA ARG A 36 -1.67 18.11 -1.95
C ARG A 36 -1.10 18.21 -0.54
N ASP A 37 -1.55 19.17 0.25
CA ASP A 37 -1.02 19.41 1.59
C ASP A 37 -1.32 18.20 2.52
N LEU A 38 -2.50 17.57 2.41
CA LEU A 38 -2.82 16.33 3.11
C LEU A 38 -1.90 15.17 2.67
N ALA A 39 -1.63 15.02 1.38
CA ALA A 39 -0.72 13.99 0.89
C ALA A 39 0.68 14.16 1.46
N LEU A 40 1.22 15.39 1.41
CA LEU A 40 2.55 15.69 1.95
C LEU A 40 2.62 15.53 3.47
N GLN A 41 1.55 15.83 4.20
CA GLN A 41 1.47 15.61 5.64
C GLN A 41 1.57 14.11 5.96
N VAL A 42 0.85 13.24 5.23
CA VAL A 42 0.92 11.78 5.44
C VAL A 42 2.31 11.27 5.12
N GLU A 43 2.91 11.70 4.00
CA GLU A 43 4.27 11.32 3.63
C GLU A 43 5.27 11.74 4.71
N GLN A 44 5.26 13.01 5.11
CA GLN A 44 6.17 13.54 6.14
C GLN A 44 6.06 12.79 7.47
N THR A 45 4.85 12.42 7.87
CA THR A 45 4.62 11.66 9.11
C THR A 45 5.17 10.23 9.04
N LEU A 46 5.03 9.59 7.87
CA LEU A 46 5.28 8.15 7.69
C LEU A 46 6.60 7.82 6.98
N ASN A 47 7.39 8.79 6.53
CA ASN A 47 8.59 8.53 5.76
C ASN A 47 9.67 7.83 6.61
N MET A 48 9.85 6.53 6.39
CA MET A 48 10.83 5.72 7.13
C MET A 48 12.30 6.04 6.80
N TYR A 49 12.56 6.82 5.75
CA TYR A 49 13.89 7.25 5.32
C TYR A 49 14.25 8.65 5.83
N ASP A 50 13.27 9.40 6.34
CA ASP A 50 13.47 10.68 7.01
C ASP A 50 13.61 10.43 8.52
N GLU A 51 14.78 10.73 9.09
CA GLU A 51 15.08 10.51 10.51
C GLU A 51 14.21 11.37 11.45
N ASP A 52 13.68 12.48 10.95
CA ASP A 52 12.84 13.41 11.69
C ASP A 52 11.34 13.12 11.54
N SER A 53 10.94 12.17 10.70
CA SER A 53 9.54 11.74 10.58
C SER A 53 9.05 11.14 11.90
N GLU A 54 7.77 11.32 12.22
CA GLU A 54 7.20 10.77 13.46
C GLU A 54 7.36 9.24 13.54
N LEU A 55 7.19 8.54 12.41
CA LEU A 55 7.39 7.09 12.32
C LEU A 55 8.84 6.69 12.64
N SER A 56 9.84 7.39 12.07
CA SER A 56 11.24 7.10 12.32
C SER A 56 11.64 7.43 13.77
N VAL A 57 11.17 8.55 14.30
CA VAL A 57 11.38 8.94 15.70
C VAL A 57 10.76 7.90 16.64
N MET A 58 9.52 7.45 16.39
CA MET A 58 8.92 6.36 17.17
C MET A 58 9.77 5.10 17.12
N CYS A 59 10.19 4.64 15.94
CA CYS A 59 11.00 3.44 15.77
C CYS A 59 12.39 3.53 16.43
N ARG A 60 12.94 4.73 16.60
CA ARG A 60 14.22 4.97 17.27
C ARG A 60 14.09 5.07 18.78
N ASP A 61 13.06 5.75 19.28
CA ASP A 61 13.01 6.25 20.65
C ASP A 61 12.08 5.43 21.58
N TYR A 62 11.25 4.50 21.03
CA TYR A 62 10.44 3.64 21.89
C TYR A 62 11.31 2.79 22.85
N ARG A 63 10.73 2.41 23.96
CA ARG A 63 11.37 1.49 24.92
C ARG A 63 10.49 0.23 25.04
N PRO A 64 11.09 -0.98 24.93
CA PRO A 64 10.34 -2.22 25.02
C PRO A 64 9.41 -2.29 26.23
N GLY A 65 8.17 -2.66 26.00
CA GLY A 65 7.14 -2.79 27.02
C GLY A 65 6.60 -1.47 27.58
N GLN A 66 7.03 -0.31 27.09
CA GLN A 66 6.52 0.99 27.52
C GLN A 66 5.62 1.62 26.46
N PRO A 67 4.50 2.29 26.86
CA PRO A 67 3.69 3.06 25.93
C PRO A 67 4.48 4.21 25.32
N TYR A 68 4.34 4.39 24.00
CA TYR A 68 4.84 5.52 23.25
C TYR A 68 3.65 6.25 22.62
N GLU A 69 3.43 7.51 23.00
CA GLU A 69 2.35 8.33 22.47
C GLU A 69 2.63 8.72 21.03
N VAL A 70 1.58 8.66 20.18
CA VAL A 70 1.68 8.97 18.75
C VAL A 70 0.55 9.91 18.31
N SER A 71 0.74 10.60 17.20
CA SER A 71 -0.31 11.42 16.57
C SER A 71 -1.51 10.57 16.14
N ALA A 72 -2.63 11.23 15.84
CA ALA A 72 -3.80 10.54 15.31
C ALA A 72 -3.48 9.82 13.99
N LEU A 73 -2.70 10.46 13.10
CA LEU A 73 -2.34 9.91 11.81
C LEU A 73 -1.48 8.66 11.94
N LEU A 74 -0.42 8.70 12.77
CA LEU A 74 0.44 7.54 13.00
C LEU A 74 -0.33 6.42 13.71
N TYR A 75 -1.26 6.74 14.62
CA TYR A 75 -2.13 5.76 15.26
C TYR A 75 -3.04 5.06 14.25
N ASP A 76 -3.72 5.82 13.38
CA ASP A 76 -4.59 5.29 12.33
C ASP A 76 -3.82 4.39 11.36
N PHE A 77 -2.62 4.82 10.96
CA PHE A 77 -1.71 4.01 10.14
C PHE A 77 -1.38 2.67 10.80
N LEU A 78 -0.96 2.70 12.08
CA LEU A 78 -0.62 1.49 12.83
C LEU A 78 -1.85 0.58 13.02
N ASP A 79 -3.01 1.14 13.37
CA ASP A 79 -4.23 0.35 13.59
C ASP A 79 -4.66 -0.37 12.30
N ILE A 80 -4.72 0.34 11.19
CA ILE A 80 -5.09 -0.23 9.89
C ILE A 80 -4.09 -1.30 9.46
N SER A 81 -2.79 -1.04 9.60
CA SER A 81 -1.72 -1.96 9.24
C SER A 81 -1.74 -3.23 10.07
N LEU A 82 -1.86 -3.12 11.39
CA LEU A 82 -1.92 -4.27 12.29
C LEU A 82 -3.19 -5.11 12.09
N ASN A 83 -4.31 -4.47 11.75
CA ASN A 83 -5.55 -5.19 11.41
C ASN A 83 -5.38 -6.00 10.11
N MET A 84 -4.73 -5.44 9.08
CA MET A 84 -4.42 -6.18 7.85
C MET A 84 -3.40 -7.29 8.10
N ALA A 85 -2.38 -7.06 8.93
CA ALA A 85 -1.41 -8.08 9.28
C ALA A 85 -2.06 -9.30 9.97
N ARG A 86 -3.01 -9.06 10.89
CA ARG A 86 -3.79 -10.15 11.51
C ARG A 86 -4.64 -10.89 10.49
N LEU A 87 -5.35 -10.16 9.63
CA LEU A 87 -6.23 -10.73 8.59
C LEU A 87 -5.46 -11.61 7.62
N SER A 88 -4.28 -11.15 7.18
CA SER A 88 -3.40 -11.87 6.25
C SER A 88 -2.48 -12.90 6.94
N LYS A 89 -2.62 -13.08 8.28
CA LYS A 89 -1.77 -13.96 9.09
C LYS A 89 -0.26 -13.67 8.93
N GLY A 90 0.06 -12.38 8.76
CA GLY A 90 1.44 -11.89 8.64
C GLY A 90 2.01 -11.90 7.21
N ALA A 91 1.24 -12.27 6.19
CA ALA A 91 1.69 -12.14 4.80
C ALA A 91 1.88 -10.67 4.37
N PHE A 92 1.03 -9.78 4.87
CA PHE A 92 1.32 -8.36 4.99
C PHE A 92 1.75 -8.11 6.44
N ASP A 93 2.92 -7.53 6.64
CA ASP A 93 3.41 -7.16 7.96
C ASP A 93 4.15 -5.82 7.91
N PRO A 94 3.65 -4.76 8.60
CA PRO A 94 4.29 -3.46 8.55
C PRO A 94 5.67 -3.45 9.24
N THR A 95 6.05 -4.48 9.99
CA THR A 95 7.32 -4.53 10.72
C THR A 95 8.52 -5.02 9.89
N VAL A 96 8.35 -5.20 8.57
CA VAL A 96 9.42 -5.58 7.64
C VAL A 96 10.46 -4.48 7.39
N GLY A 97 10.29 -3.30 7.96
CA GLY A 97 11.12 -2.13 7.66
C GLY A 97 12.62 -2.34 7.84
N ALA A 98 13.04 -3.14 8.84
CA ALA A 98 14.46 -3.47 9.01
C ALA A 98 15.00 -4.36 7.87
N LEU A 99 14.19 -5.28 7.35
CA LEU A 99 14.50 -6.12 6.20
C LEU A 99 14.60 -5.26 4.93
N VAL A 100 13.59 -4.42 4.65
CA VAL A 100 13.56 -3.51 3.49
C VAL A 100 14.80 -2.61 3.47
N LYS A 101 15.12 -1.97 4.60
CA LYS A 101 16.34 -1.12 4.73
C LYS A 101 17.64 -1.90 4.51
N LYS A 102 17.67 -3.20 4.73
CA LYS A 102 18.87 -4.02 4.56
C LYS A 102 19.02 -4.60 3.17
N TRP A 103 17.94 -5.03 2.53
CA TRP A 103 17.95 -5.48 1.14
C TRP A 103 18.25 -4.32 0.18
N ARG A 104 17.77 -3.10 0.47
CA ARG A 104 18.01 -1.88 -0.31
C ARG A 104 17.59 -1.98 -1.78
N ILE A 105 16.59 -2.78 -2.09
CA ILE A 105 16.14 -3.03 -3.47
C ILE A 105 15.57 -1.74 -4.06
N GLY A 106 16.06 -1.35 -5.26
CA GLY A 106 15.71 -0.11 -5.94
C GLY A 106 16.55 1.11 -5.55
N SER A 107 17.51 0.97 -4.62
CA SER A 107 18.35 2.10 -4.18
C SER A 107 19.62 2.31 -5.00
N GLY A 108 20.00 1.37 -5.86
CA GLY A 108 21.30 1.30 -6.53
C GLY A 108 22.44 0.78 -5.64
N GLU A 109 22.12 0.36 -4.40
CA GLU A 109 23.08 -0.22 -3.44
C GLU A 109 22.52 -1.53 -2.87
N GLU A 110 21.91 -2.32 -3.74
CA GLU A 110 21.28 -3.60 -3.40
C GLU A 110 22.31 -4.61 -2.91
N ARG A 111 21.89 -5.47 -1.99
CA ARG A 111 22.77 -6.51 -1.45
C ARG A 111 22.03 -7.80 -1.12
N ILE A 112 22.74 -8.91 -1.18
CA ILE A 112 22.28 -10.17 -0.62
C ILE A 112 22.59 -10.17 0.88
N ILE A 113 21.59 -10.45 1.70
CA ILE A 113 21.74 -10.56 3.17
C ILE A 113 22.21 -11.98 3.50
N ASP A 114 23.23 -12.11 4.34
CA ASP A 114 23.67 -13.43 4.81
C ASP A 114 22.69 -14.04 5.82
N GLU A 115 22.70 -15.36 5.97
CA GLU A 115 21.74 -16.12 6.79
C GLU A 115 21.77 -15.72 8.28
N LYS A 116 22.92 -15.33 8.81
CA LYS A 116 23.04 -14.91 10.22
C LYS A 116 22.38 -13.53 10.43
N GLU A 117 22.65 -12.58 9.54
CA GLU A 117 22.05 -11.26 9.57
C GLU A 117 20.53 -11.38 9.33
N LEU A 118 20.12 -12.20 8.35
CA LEU A 118 18.72 -12.46 8.03
C LEU A 118 17.95 -13.01 9.25
N THR A 119 18.49 -14.02 9.93
CA THR A 119 17.90 -14.57 11.16
C THR A 119 17.73 -13.50 12.23
N SER A 120 18.73 -12.62 12.41
CA SER A 120 18.63 -11.52 13.38
C SER A 120 17.54 -10.50 13.01
N LEU A 121 17.30 -10.26 11.73
CA LEU A 121 16.25 -9.33 11.26
C LEU A 121 14.87 -9.96 11.40
N ILE A 122 14.70 -11.23 11.03
CA ILE A 122 13.43 -11.96 11.15
C ILE A 122 12.97 -11.99 12.62
N ASN A 123 13.88 -12.19 13.58
CA ASN A 123 13.56 -12.18 15.01
C ASN A 123 13.04 -10.82 15.54
N ARG A 124 13.15 -9.75 14.75
CA ARG A 124 12.63 -8.41 15.07
C ARG A 124 11.44 -8.03 14.18
N THR A 125 11.02 -8.94 13.32
CA THR A 125 9.89 -8.77 12.41
C THR A 125 8.71 -9.56 12.95
N GLY A 126 7.54 -8.94 12.99
CA GLY A 126 6.31 -9.57 13.43
C GLY A 126 5.34 -8.55 14.02
N TYR A 127 4.19 -8.39 13.38
CA TYR A 127 3.15 -7.45 13.81
C TYR A 127 2.68 -7.67 15.26
N HIS A 128 2.84 -8.88 15.79
CA HIS A 128 2.50 -9.24 17.15
C HIS A 128 3.38 -8.53 18.21
N HIS A 129 4.54 -8.01 17.82
CA HIS A 129 5.38 -7.18 18.67
C HIS A 129 4.83 -5.78 18.94
N ILE A 130 3.80 -5.36 18.19
CA ILE A 130 3.17 -4.04 18.36
C ILE A 130 1.75 -4.20 18.88
N ARG A 131 1.45 -3.54 19.99
CA ARG A 131 0.12 -3.44 20.56
C ARG A 131 -0.31 -1.99 20.70
N LEU A 132 -1.49 -1.66 20.21
CA LEU A 132 -2.08 -0.34 20.38
C LEU A 132 -2.85 -0.24 21.68
N LEU A 133 -2.82 0.93 22.28
CA LEU A 133 -3.52 1.29 23.51
C LEU A 133 -4.61 2.32 23.20
N PRO A 134 -5.87 1.89 22.91
CA PRO A 134 -6.90 2.77 22.34
C PRO A 134 -7.21 4.00 23.19
N GLY A 135 -7.25 3.88 24.51
CA GLY A 135 -7.58 5.00 25.40
C GLY A 135 -6.48 6.05 25.54
N LYS A 136 -5.26 5.77 25.07
CA LYS A 136 -4.08 6.64 25.25
C LYS A 136 -3.51 7.15 23.93
N ARG A 137 -4.03 6.68 22.79
CA ARG A 137 -3.41 6.93 21.47
C ARG A 137 -1.90 6.67 21.51
N ALA A 138 -1.53 5.46 21.92
CA ALA A 138 -0.16 5.04 22.10
C ALA A 138 0.08 3.66 21.51
N ALA A 139 1.29 3.42 21.02
CA ALA A 139 1.80 2.12 20.65
C ALA A 139 2.70 1.56 21.77
N MET A 140 2.68 0.26 21.98
CA MET A 140 3.61 -0.45 22.83
C MET A 140 4.28 -1.55 22.04
N ILE A 141 5.59 -1.53 21.99
CA ILE A 141 6.44 -2.48 21.26
C ILE A 141 7.22 -3.27 22.30
N ASP A 142 7.23 -4.60 22.21
CA ASP A 142 7.70 -5.47 23.30
C ASP A 142 9.18 -5.89 23.19
N ILE A 143 9.82 -5.73 22.03
CA ILE A 143 11.24 -6.05 21.79
C ILE A 143 11.98 -4.86 21.16
N GLU A 144 13.32 -4.88 21.21
CA GLU A 144 14.14 -3.86 20.58
C GLU A 144 14.32 -4.09 19.07
N GLY A 145 14.48 -2.98 18.31
CA GLY A 145 14.88 -2.98 16.91
C GLY A 145 13.75 -3.29 15.91
N VAL A 146 12.50 -3.24 16.34
CA VAL A 146 11.35 -3.26 15.42
C VAL A 146 11.36 -1.97 14.60
N THR A 147 11.26 -2.12 13.28
CA THR A 147 11.19 -1.00 12.34
C THR A 147 9.97 -1.18 11.44
N VAL A 148 9.18 -0.13 11.34
CA VAL A 148 7.91 -0.15 10.59
C VAL A 148 8.12 0.44 9.20
N ASP A 149 7.55 -0.21 8.19
CA ASP A 149 7.54 0.19 6.78
C ASP A 149 6.14 0.65 6.36
N PRO A 150 5.96 1.88 5.87
CA PRO A 150 4.69 2.37 5.35
C PRO A 150 4.45 2.04 3.86
N GLY A 151 5.36 1.36 3.18
CA GLY A 151 5.40 1.26 1.71
C GLY A 151 4.08 0.84 1.06
N ALA A 152 3.44 -0.22 1.55
CA ALA A 152 2.17 -0.73 1.03
C ALA A 152 0.92 -0.11 1.70
N VAL A 153 1.04 1.02 2.40
CA VAL A 153 -0.05 1.66 3.15
C VAL A 153 -0.12 3.16 2.90
N GLY A 154 1.03 3.83 2.85
CA GLY A 154 1.13 5.29 2.89
C GLY A 154 0.34 5.98 1.78
N LYS A 155 0.48 5.51 0.54
CA LYS A 155 -0.27 6.06 -0.61
C LYS A 155 -1.78 5.84 -0.48
N GLY A 156 -2.17 4.62 -0.12
CA GLY A 156 -3.57 4.27 0.10
C GLY A 156 -4.20 5.07 1.23
N LEU A 157 -3.48 5.30 2.33
CA LEU A 157 -3.94 6.10 3.46
C LEU A 157 -4.10 7.59 3.09
N ALA A 158 -3.14 8.17 2.38
CA ALA A 158 -3.24 9.54 1.87
C ALA A 158 -4.49 9.73 0.99
N ILE A 159 -4.74 8.78 0.08
CA ILE A 159 -5.95 8.78 -0.75
C ILE A 159 -7.21 8.74 0.12
N VAL A 160 -7.26 7.95 1.18
CA VAL A 160 -8.41 7.89 2.11
C VAL A 160 -8.66 9.26 2.75
N TYR A 161 -7.63 9.92 3.27
CA TYR A 161 -7.76 11.26 3.85
C TYR A 161 -8.25 12.29 2.84
N ILE A 162 -7.69 12.27 1.63
CA ILE A 162 -8.10 13.17 0.55
C ILE A 162 -9.55 12.92 0.13
N VAL A 163 -9.97 11.67 -0.03
CA VAL A 163 -11.35 11.32 -0.38
C VAL A 163 -12.33 11.78 0.69
N HIS A 164 -11.99 11.65 1.97
CA HIS A 164 -12.79 12.20 3.07
C HIS A 164 -12.88 13.73 3.01
N TYR A 165 -11.76 14.41 2.76
CA TYR A 165 -11.71 15.86 2.59
C TYR A 165 -12.57 16.33 1.43
N LEU A 166 -12.47 15.68 0.26
CA LEU A 166 -13.27 16.01 -0.92
C LEU A 166 -14.76 15.78 -0.68
N LYS A 167 -15.15 14.67 -0.07
CA LYS A 167 -16.55 14.37 0.27
C LYS A 167 -17.11 15.38 1.30
N HIS A 168 -16.33 15.76 2.30
CA HIS A 168 -16.72 16.79 3.27
C HIS A 168 -16.99 18.14 2.59
N ASN A 169 -16.23 18.46 1.54
CA ASN A 169 -16.41 19.65 0.74
C ASN A 169 -17.39 19.46 -0.45
N GLN A 170 -18.22 18.41 -0.42
CA GLN A 170 -19.26 18.15 -1.41
C GLN A 170 -18.75 18.08 -2.86
N VAL A 171 -17.54 17.56 -3.05
CA VAL A 171 -17.01 17.22 -4.37
C VAL A 171 -17.69 15.94 -4.84
N GLU A 172 -18.31 15.96 -6.02
CA GLU A 172 -19.04 14.83 -6.57
C GLU A 172 -18.18 13.96 -7.48
N GLN A 173 -17.19 14.56 -8.17
CA GLN A 173 -16.37 13.86 -9.14
C GLN A 173 -14.87 14.15 -8.91
N ALA A 174 -14.11 13.09 -8.72
CA ALA A 174 -12.66 13.19 -8.61
C ALA A 174 -11.97 11.93 -9.17
N CYS A 175 -10.69 12.10 -9.53
CA CYS A 175 -9.79 11.03 -9.88
C CYS A 175 -8.43 11.34 -9.23
N LEU A 176 -7.91 10.37 -8.47
CA LEU A 176 -6.63 10.43 -7.81
C LEU A 176 -5.73 9.33 -8.39
N ASP A 177 -4.47 9.67 -8.63
CA ASP A 177 -3.44 8.73 -9.09
C ASP A 177 -2.14 9.01 -8.32
N PHE A 178 -1.71 8.07 -7.52
CA PHE A 178 -0.50 8.14 -6.71
C PHE A 178 0.43 7.00 -7.14
N GLY A 179 1.02 7.17 -8.34
CA GLY A 179 1.94 6.18 -8.89
C GLY A 179 1.29 4.80 -9.11
N GLY A 180 0.08 4.78 -9.67
CA GLY A 180 -0.67 3.53 -9.93
C GLY A 180 -1.61 3.12 -8.80
N ASN A 181 -1.54 3.74 -7.61
CA ASN A 181 -2.59 3.66 -6.62
C ASN A 181 -3.68 4.67 -6.97
N LEU A 182 -4.79 4.18 -7.48
CA LEU A 182 -5.87 4.99 -8.04
C LEU A 182 -7.08 5.02 -7.10
N TYR A 183 -7.80 6.15 -7.12
CA TYR A 183 -9.18 6.23 -6.62
C TYR A 183 -10.02 7.07 -7.58
N VAL A 184 -11.21 6.58 -7.90
CA VAL A 184 -12.17 7.32 -8.71
C VAL A 184 -13.47 7.54 -7.96
N MET A 185 -14.05 8.72 -8.10
CA MET A 185 -15.26 9.14 -7.42
C MET A 185 -16.29 9.72 -8.39
N GLY A 186 -17.55 9.34 -8.22
CA GLY A 186 -18.74 9.89 -8.89
C GLY A 186 -19.00 9.30 -10.26
N ASN A 187 -18.01 9.25 -11.15
CA ASN A 187 -18.14 8.69 -12.49
C ASN A 187 -17.54 7.30 -12.62
N THR A 188 -18.00 6.54 -13.61
CA THR A 188 -17.33 5.31 -14.01
C THR A 188 -16.15 5.64 -14.92
N TYR A 189 -14.97 5.18 -14.52
CA TYR A 189 -13.74 5.27 -15.30
C TYR A 189 -13.37 3.90 -15.84
N ARG A 190 -12.75 3.85 -16.99
CA ARG A 190 -12.18 2.64 -17.57
C ARG A 190 -10.69 2.63 -17.22
N ILE A 191 -10.30 1.80 -16.28
CA ILE A 191 -8.91 1.70 -15.79
C ILE A 191 -8.22 0.56 -16.54
N GLY A 192 -7.10 0.87 -17.18
CA GLY A 192 -6.24 -0.12 -17.83
C GLY A 192 -5.32 -0.76 -16.78
N VAL A 193 -5.31 -2.09 -16.74
CA VAL A 193 -4.34 -2.88 -15.98
C VAL A 193 -3.24 -3.30 -16.96
N ARG A 194 -2.01 -2.86 -16.70
CA ARG A 194 -0.87 -3.10 -17.59
C ARG A 194 -0.45 -4.58 -17.57
N GLN A 195 0.06 -5.04 -18.71
CA GLN A 195 0.70 -6.35 -18.79
C GLN A 195 2.12 -6.25 -18.23
N PRO A 196 2.52 -7.14 -17.30
CA PRO A 196 3.84 -7.09 -16.66
C PRO A 196 5.01 -7.13 -17.63
N GLU A 197 4.95 -8.00 -18.65
CA GLU A 197 6.02 -8.20 -19.61
C GLU A 197 6.10 -7.11 -20.70
N ASP A 198 5.00 -6.40 -20.93
CA ASP A 198 4.90 -5.36 -21.96
C ASP A 198 4.03 -4.20 -21.44
N PRO A 199 4.63 -3.18 -20.78
CA PRO A 199 3.89 -2.05 -20.21
C PRO A 199 3.08 -1.21 -21.21
N GLU A 200 3.35 -1.35 -22.50
CA GLU A 200 2.57 -0.72 -23.58
C GLU A 200 1.24 -1.46 -23.83
N LYS A 201 1.12 -2.71 -23.38
CA LYS A 201 -0.09 -3.51 -23.50
C LYS A 201 -0.92 -3.51 -22.21
N MET A 202 -2.21 -3.67 -22.38
CA MET A 202 -3.17 -3.83 -21.28
C MET A 202 -3.55 -5.29 -21.15
N MET A 203 -3.35 -5.85 -19.95
CA MET A 203 -3.87 -7.16 -19.57
C MET A 203 -5.39 -7.14 -19.50
N ALA A 204 -5.95 -6.06 -18.95
CA ALA A 204 -7.40 -5.85 -18.84
C ALA A 204 -7.76 -4.37 -18.84
N VAL A 205 -9.03 -4.07 -19.14
CA VAL A 205 -9.63 -2.74 -18.94
C VAL A 205 -10.90 -2.91 -18.13
N VAL A 206 -10.85 -2.43 -16.88
CA VAL A 206 -11.95 -2.62 -15.91
C VAL A 206 -12.75 -1.34 -15.69
N PRO A 207 -14.10 -1.42 -15.64
CA PRO A 207 -14.92 -0.29 -15.24
C PRO A 207 -14.88 -0.13 -13.72
N VAL A 208 -14.49 1.04 -13.25
CA VAL A 208 -14.35 1.36 -11.82
C VAL A 208 -15.16 2.60 -11.50
N LYS A 209 -15.95 2.56 -10.41
CA LYS A 209 -16.71 3.69 -9.90
C LYS A 209 -16.71 3.67 -8.38
N ASP A 210 -16.40 4.81 -7.77
CA ASP A 210 -16.35 5.00 -6.31
C ASP A 210 -15.46 3.98 -5.57
N ARG A 211 -14.36 3.56 -6.23
CA ARG A 211 -13.45 2.52 -5.73
C ARG A 211 -11.99 2.86 -6.04
N ALA A 212 -11.11 2.19 -5.33
CA ALA A 212 -9.68 2.21 -5.53
C ALA A 212 -9.20 1.05 -6.40
N VAL A 213 -8.06 1.25 -7.05
CA VAL A 213 -7.29 0.22 -7.75
C VAL A 213 -5.84 0.35 -7.33
N SER A 214 -5.22 -0.74 -6.92
CA SER A 214 -3.79 -0.80 -6.60
C SER A 214 -3.16 -2.07 -7.16
N THR A 215 -1.93 -1.99 -7.62
CA THR A 215 -1.20 -3.13 -8.19
C THR A 215 0.12 -3.31 -7.46
N SER A 216 0.43 -4.55 -7.10
CA SER A 216 1.74 -4.99 -6.63
C SER A 216 2.37 -5.93 -7.65
N SER A 217 3.67 -5.75 -7.89
CA SER A 217 4.44 -6.50 -8.88
C SER A 217 5.92 -6.52 -8.52
N TRP A 218 6.68 -7.44 -9.06
CA TRP A 218 8.13 -7.50 -8.82
C TRP A 218 8.92 -6.49 -9.66
N TYR A 219 8.43 -6.12 -10.84
CA TYR A 219 9.17 -5.39 -11.87
C TYR A 219 9.28 -3.87 -11.64
N GLU A 220 8.57 -3.31 -10.66
CA GLU A 220 8.68 -1.88 -10.34
C GLU A 220 10.05 -1.53 -9.75
N HIS A 221 10.53 -2.38 -8.82
CA HIS A 221 11.87 -2.27 -8.23
C HIS A 221 12.44 -3.68 -8.05
N TYR A 222 13.56 -3.95 -8.68
CA TYR A 222 14.26 -5.22 -8.59
C TYR A 222 15.74 -5.07 -8.88
N PHE A 223 16.52 -6.08 -8.55
CA PHE A 223 17.89 -6.22 -9.01
C PHE A 223 18.18 -7.67 -9.40
N GLU A 224 19.23 -7.85 -10.21
CA GLU A 224 19.68 -9.16 -10.63
C GLU A 224 21.03 -9.50 -10.01
N CYS A 225 21.12 -10.68 -9.42
CA CYS A 225 22.38 -11.18 -8.86
C CYS A 225 22.51 -12.68 -9.11
N ASN A 226 23.65 -13.12 -9.64
CA ASN A 226 23.95 -14.52 -9.96
C ASN A 226 22.87 -15.21 -10.82
N GLY A 227 22.29 -14.49 -11.78
CA GLY A 227 21.25 -15.02 -12.68
C GLY A 227 19.86 -15.17 -12.03
N ARG A 228 19.65 -14.60 -10.85
CA ARG A 228 18.37 -14.57 -10.15
C ARG A 228 17.88 -13.15 -9.98
N VAL A 229 16.58 -12.95 -10.17
CA VAL A 229 15.89 -11.67 -9.96
C VAL A 229 15.36 -11.60 -8.52
N TYR A 230 15.55 -10.46 -7.88
CA TYR A 230 15.09 -10.16 -6.54
C TYR A 230 14.18 -8.92 -6.59
N GLY A 231 12.88 -9.09 -6.43
CA GLY A 231 11.90 -8.00 -6.36
C GLY A 231 11.88 -7.35 -4.97
N HIS A 232 11.33 -6.15 -4.89
CA HIS A 232 11.33 -5.34 -3.66
C HIS A 232 10.34 -5.82 -2.59
N LEU A 233 9.35 -6.65 -2.94
CA LEU A 233 8.40 -7.17 -1.98
C LEU A 233 9.05 -8.27 -1.15
N ILE A 234 9.04 -8.11 0.18
CA ILE A 234 9.68 -9.03 1.12
C ILE A 234 8.60 -9.93 1.75
N ASP A 235 8.87 -11.24 1.77
CA ASP A 235 8.10 -12.18 2.57
C ASP A 235 8.50 -12.05 4.05
N PRO A 236 7.59 -11.63 4.95
CA PRO A 236 7.92 -11.42 6.35
C PRO A 236 8.38 -12.69 7.07
N ALA A 237 7.91 -13.86 6.62
CA ALA A 237 8.22 -15.16 7.24
C ALA A 237 9.66 -15.62 6.94
N SER A 238 10.11 -15.46 5.69
CA SER A 238 11.46 -15.85 5.28
C SER A 238 12.47 -14.70 5.35
N GLY A 239 12.00 -13.45 5.42
CA GLY A 239 12.80 -12.22 5.34
C GLY A 239 13.45 -12.00 3.98
N LYS A 240 13.09 -12.78 2.96
CA LYS A 240 13.64 -12.74 1.59
C LYS A 240 12.64 -12.09 0.63
N PRO A 241 13.11 -11.55 -0.51
CA PRO A 241 12.23 -11.19 -1.62
C PRO A 241 11.31 -12.34 -2.00
N VAL A 242 10.03 -12.04 -2.20
CA VAL A 242 8.98 -13.02 -2.47
C VAL A 242 9.22 -13.74 -3.79
N GLU A 243 9.12 -15.05 -3.77
CA GLU A 243 8.95 -15.89 -4.96
C GLU A 243 7.45 -16.15 -5.14
N SER A 244 6.75 -15.23 -5.79
CA SER A 244 5.31 -15.29 -5.93
C SER A 244 4.86 -16.24 -7.04
N GLU A 245 3.66 -16.81 -6.87
CA GLU A 245 2.91 -17.48 -7.95
C GLU A 245 2.42 -16.47 -9.01
N PHE A 246 2.46 -15.17 -8.69
CA PHE A 246 1.99 -14.08 -9.54
C PHE A 246 3.12 -13.20 -10.04
N THR A 247 3.01 -12.75 -11.27
CA THR A 247 3.85 -11.68 -11.83
C THR A 247 3.35 -10.31 -11.34
N SER A 248 2.03 -10.14 -11.27
CA SER A 248 1.37 -8.96 -10.71
C SER A 248 0.02 -9.30 -10.10
N VAL A 249 -0.42 -8.49 -9.13
CA VAL A 249 -1.74 -8.57 -8.50
C VAL A 249 -2.33 -7.18 -8.46
N THR A 250 -3.47 -6.99 -9.09
CA THR A 250 -4.27 -5.76 -9.07
C THR A 250 -5.52 -5.98 -8.23
N VAL A 251 -5.70 -5.17 -7.20
CA VAL A 251 -6.88 -5.19 -6.32
C VAL A 251 -7.76 -3.99 -6.58
N ILE A 252 -9.08 -4.23 -6.64
CA ILE A 252 -10.12 -3.22 -6.76
C ILE A 252 -10.98 -3.27 -5.49
N CYS A 253 -10.97 -2.18 -4.70
CA CYS A 253 -11.59 -2.16 -3.38
C CYS A 253 -12.24 -0.81 -3.08
N ASP A 254 -13.23 -0.80 -2.20
CA ASP A 254 -13.94 0.43 -1.81
C ASP A 254 -13.04 1.42 -1.07
N LYS A 255 -11.99 0.93 -0.37
CA LYS A 255 -11.02 1.75 0.37
C LYS A 255 -9.63 1.63 -0.23
N ALA A 256 -9.02 2.75 -0.59
CA ALA A 256 -7.70 2.79 -1.20
C ALA A 256 -6.61 2.13 -0.34
N VAL A 257 -6.63 2.32 0.97
CA VAL A 257 -5.66 1.71 1.88
C VAL A 257 -5.77 0.17 1.91
N TYR A 258 -6.97 -0.38 1.74
CA TYR A 258 -7.13 -1.85 1.64
C TYR A 258 -6.69 -2.37 0.27
N ALA A 259 -6.95 -1.63 -0.82
CA ALA A 259 -6.45 -2.01 -2.13
C ALA A 259 -4.91 -2.11 -2.13
N ASP A 260 -4.24 -1.12 -1.52
CA ASP A 260 -2.77 -1.05 -1.41
C ASP A 260 -2.21 -2.25 -0.63
N MET A 261 -2.69 -2.48 0.60
CA MET A 261 -2.23 -3.59 1.44
C MET A 261 -2.58 -4.97 0.88
N LEU A 262 -3.79 -5.12 0.32
CA LEU A 262 -4.24 -6.42 -0.19
C LEU A 262 -3.49 -6.84 -1.44
N SER A 263 -3.13 -5.92 -2.34
CA SER A 263 -2.33 -6.26 -3.51
C SER A 263 -0.99 -6.88 -3.09
N THR A 264 -0.36 -6.35 -2.03
CA THR A 264 0.87 -6.90 -1.44
C THR A 264 0.62 -8.22 -0.72
N ALA A 265 -0.41 -8.31 0.13
CA ALA A 265 -0.74 -9.54 0.85
C ALA A 265 -1.04 -10.72 -0.10
N LEU A 266 -1.82 -10.48 -1.15
CA LEU A 266 -2.17 -11.49 -2.15
C LEU A 266 -0.95 -11.93 -2.97
N TYR A 267 -0.06 -10.98 -3.28
CA TYR A 267 1.18 -11.28 -3.98
C TYR A 267 2.08 -12.23 -3.17
N VAL A 268 2.12 -12.07 -1.84
CA VAL A 268 2.86 -12.95 -0.92
C VAL A 268 2.18 -14.30 -0.74
N LEU A 269 0.84 -14.31 -0.61
CA LEU A 269 0.06 -15.52 -0.27
C LEU A 269 -0.16 -16.48 -1.43
N GLY A 270 -0.12 -16.00 -2.66
CA GLY A 270 -0.59 -16.77 -3.81
C GLY A 270 -2.12 -16.89 -3.89
N GLU A 271 -2.62 -17.71 -4.81
CA GLU A 271 -4.04 -17.79 -5.15
C GLU A 271 -4.89 -18.37 -4.01
N GLU A 272 -4.57 -19.57 -3.53
CA GLU A 272 -5.41 -20.32 -2.58
C GLU A 272 -5.53 -19.61 -1.22
N ASN A 273 -4.40 -19.21 -0.65
CA ASN A 273 -4.40 -18.50 0.64
C ASN A 273 -4.96 -17.07 0.51
N GLY A 274 -4.70 -16.41 -0.62
CA GLY A 274 -5.20 -15.08 -0.92
C GLY A 274 -6.74 -15.03 -1.00
N GLU A 275 -7.36 -16.01 -1.66
CA GLU A 275 -8.84 -16.12 -1.70
C GLU A 275 -9.45 -16.29 -0.31
N THR A 276 -8.78 -17.01 0.57
CA THR A 276 -9.22 -17.17 1.97
C THR A 276 -9.24 -15.83 2.70
N VAL A 277 -8.22 -15.00 2.53
CA VAL A 277 -8.15 -13.65 3.11
C VAL A 277 -9.27 -12.75 2.57
N ILE A 278 -9.50 -12.75 1.25
CA ILE A 278 -10.58 -11.96 0.63
C ILE A 278 -11.94 -12.39 1.17
N ARG A 279 -12.19 -13.69 1.30
CA ARG A 279 -13.44 -14.20 1.85
C ARG A 279 -13.66 -13.71 3.28
N SER A 280 -12.66 -13.84 4.15
CA SER A 280 -12.71 -13.34 5.53
C SER A 280 -12.97 -11.84 5.58
N LEU A 281 -12.34 -11.05 4.72
CA LEU A 281 -12.56 -9.60 4.66
C LEU A 281 -14.00 -9.24 4.25
N ARG A 282 -14.57 -9.96 3.29
CA ARG A 282 -15.96 -9.75 2.85
C ARG A 282 -16.95 -10.09 3.95
N GLU A 283 -16.71 -11.18 4.68
CA GLU A 283 -17.56 -11.61 5.80
C GLU A 283 -17.50 -10.62 6.98
N GLU A 284 -16.30 -10.16 7.36
CA GLU A 284 -16.13 -9.28 8.53
C GLU A 284 -16.49 -7.81 8.25
N LYS A 285 -16.18 -7.30 7.07
CA LYS A 285 -16.26 -5.86 6.75
C LYS A 285 -17.37 -5.52 5.78
N GLY A 286 -18.01 -6.51 5.13
CA GLY A 286 -19.06 -6.29 4.14
C GLY A 286 -18.61 -5.51 2.90
N GLY A 287 -17.29 -5.41 2.68
CA GLY A 287 -16.69 -4.64 1.59
C GLY A 287 -16.66 -5.40 0.26
N CYS A 288 -16.69 -4.67 -0.84
CA CYS A 288 -16.49 -5.23 -2.18
C CYS A 288 -15.01 -5.24 -2.52
N VAL A 289 -14.43 -6.42 -2.64
CA VAL A 289 -13.02 -6.61 -3.03
C VAL A 289 -12.99 -7.54 -4.23
N ASP A 290 -12.39 -7.07 -5.32
CA ASP A 290 -12.12 -7.85 -6.52
C ASP A 290 -10.63 -7.83 -6.80
N TYR A 291 -10.08 -8.87 -7.43
CA TYR A 291 -8.71 -8.82 -7.91
C TYR A 291 -8.55 -9.47 -9.29
N LEU A 292 -7.50 -9.05 -9.97
CA LEU A 292 -6.93 -9.64 -11.17
C LEU A 292 -5.47 -9.93 -10.89
N ALA A 293 -5.02 -11.13 -11.23
CA ALA A 293 -3.60 -11.46 -11.11
C ALA A 293 -3.13 -12.19 -12.36
N GLU A 294 -1.89 -11.97 -12.76
CA GLU A 294 -1.22 -12.75 -13.79
C GLU A 294 -0.31 -13.77 -13.13
N ARG A 295 -0.51 -15.07 -13.48
CA ARG A 295 0.32 -16.15 -12.95
C ARG A 295 1.71 -16.11 -13.58
N ALA A 296 2.72 -16.29 -12.74
CA ALA A 296 4.09 -16.51 -13.18
C ALA A 296 4.19 -17.84 -13.94
N GLY A 297 4.92 -17.84 -15.04
CA GLY A 297 5.22 -19.03 -15.84
C GLY A 297 4.28 -19.29 -17.01
N ASP A 298 2.97 -19.24 -16.86
CA ASP A 298 2.02 -19.45 -17.98
C ASP A 298 1.31 -18.17 -18.45
N GLY A 299 1.49 -17.04 -17.77
CA GLY A 299 0.90 -15.75 -18.12
C GLY A 299 -0.62 -15.71 -18.05
N LYS A 300 -1.27 -16.72 -17.43
CA LYS A 300 -2.72 -16.73 -17.33
C LYS A 300 -3.23 -15.70 -16.34
N VAL A 301 -4.24 -14.97 -16.76
CA VAL A 301 -4.96 -14.03 -15.91
C VAL A 301 -6.02 -14.80 -15.12
N VAL A 302 -5.91 -14.71 -13.78
CA VAL A 302 -6.92 -15.19 -12.85
C VAL A 302 -7.66 -14.02 -12.24
N SER A 303 -8.95 -14.19 -11.94
CA SER A 303 -9.76 -13.14 -11.35
C SER A 303 -10.68 -13.69 -10.30
N TYR A 304 -10.82 -12.95 -9.20
CA TYR A 304 -11.81 -13.23 -8.16
C TYR A 304 -12.85 -12.12 -8.16
N SER A 305 -13.81 -12.25 -9.04
CA SER A 305 -14.99 -11.37 -9.10
C SER A 305 -16.02 -11.86 -10.10
N ASP A 306 -17.29 -11.65 -9.77
CA ASP A 306 -18.39 -11.79 -10.75
C ASP A 306 -18.52 -10.56 -11.67
N ALA A 307 -17.93 -9.41 -11.27
CA ALA A 307 -17.97 -8.16 -12.02
C ALA A 307 -16.90 -8.05 -13.12
N LEU A 308 -15.93 -8.97 -13.14
CA LEU A 308 -14.78 -8.98 -14.07
C LEU A 308 -14.87 -10.12 -15.10
N LYS A 309 -15.94 -10.93 -15.05
CA LYS A 309 -16.23 -12.00 -16.01
C LYS A 309 -16.89 -11.48 -17.28
#